data_dc4ad86ecf588e3dfedc82221aabc55d
#
_entry.id   dc4ad86ecf588e3dfedc82221aabc55d
#
_cell.length_a   1.000
_cell.length_b   1.000
_cell.length_c   1.000
_cell.angle_alpha   90.00
_cell.angle_beta   90.00
_cell.angle_gamma   90.00
#
_symmetry.space_group_name_H-M   'P 1'
#
loop_
_entity.id
_entity.type
_entity.pdbx_description
1 polymer ?
#
loop_
_entity_poly.entity_id
_entity_poly.type
_entity_poly.pdbx_seq_one_letter_code
_entity_poly.pdbx_strand_id
1 'polypeptide(L)'
;KHTAIAHVTPEIWSQIPYLKDNNGALPPFVLAVGDARRLQIACETLPLKNIVSLHSEVEKLVGLKGRGRVDLILATYEHEHKSVPLLLVETQMGMPATEINLREVLAHCSQEYQIGDQKLKTNGLFIIRAGTAGGINTIDDTQPKLVVGDLINAQFSIGWSGALIESLAGLNFASPEVLFNFQKNWKKAGHSFTNDNKYPLGKSSDSVVTAISGSAKELNLRCFEGGNFSKDSLYAEMNDEAFIKLRKRYNVMSTEMEQIIVCKLMSDFALHNIILKTGMVSGVIGTIPGASFAKEYDEVEKNVLRVAARALWKLGTQGDS
;
A
#
# COMPACT_ATOMS: atom_id res chain seq x y z
N LYS A 1 4.56 23.16 7.77
CA LYS A 1 4.33 21.75 7.38
C LYS A 1 5.59 21.32 6.65
N HIS A 2 6.40 20.46 7.26
CA HIS A 2 7.59 19.91 6.63
C HIS A 2 7.19 18.65 5.88
N THR A 3 7.43 18.59 4.58
CA THR A 3 7.20 17.41 3.75
C THR A 3 8.50 16.65 3.57
N ALA A 4 8.49 15.32 3.66
CA ALA A 4 9.67 14.48 3.50
C ALA A 4 10.12 14.34 2.05
N ILE A 5 9.30 14.76 1.13
CA ILE A 5 9.76 14.97 -0.24
C ILE A 5 10.57 16.28 -0.22
N ALA A 6 11.67 16.20 0.50
CA ALA A 6 12.76 17.16 0.52
C ALA A 6 12.33 18.63 0.40
N HIS A 7 11.47 19.09 1.30
CA HIS A 7 11.07 20.51 1.34
C HIS A 7 10.40 21.02 0.05
N VAL A 8 9.77 20.11 -0.72
CA VAL A 8 9.01 20.51 -1.91
C VAL A 8 7.72 21.16 -1.46
N THR A 9 7.61 22.46 -1.67
CA THR A 9 6.40 23.21 -1.35
C THR A 9 5.37 23.06 -2.51
N PRO A 10 4.07 23.32 -2.26
CA PRO A 10 3.07 23.34 -3.33
C PRO A 10 3.45 24.25 -4.50
N GLU A 11 4.17 25.35 -4.23
CA GLU A 11 4.64 26.28 -5.25
C GLU A 11 5.69 25.63 -6.16
N ILE A 12 6.56 24.74 -5.63
CA ILE A 12 7.52 23.99 -6.43
C ILE A 12 6.79 22.94 -7.26
N TRP A 13 5.83 22.21 -6.65
CA TRP A 13 5.01 21.25 -7.40
C TRP A 13 4.27 21.88 -8.56
N SER A 14 3.72 23.10 -8.41
CA SER A 14 3.01 23.82 -9.46
C SER A 14 3.90 24.27 -10.62
N GLN A 15 5.22 24.29 -10.45
CA GLN A 15 6.18 24.60 -11.52
C GLN A 15 6.54 23.38 -12.39
N ILE A 16 6.21 22.18 -11.95
CA ILE A 16 6.39 20.97 -12.75
C ILE A 16 5.35 20.95 -13.87
N PRO A 17 5.76 20.94 -15.17
CA PRO A 17 4.83 21.08 -16.29
C PRO A 17 3.63 20.11 -16.23
N TYR A 18 3.88 18.87 -15.82
CA TYR A 18 2.85 17.82 -15.72
C TYR A 18 1.86 17.99 -14.56
N LEU A 19 2.15 18.87 -13.61
CA LEU A 19 1.30 19.17 -12.45
C LEU A 19 0.69 20.57 -12.52
N LYS A 20 1.06 21.37 -13.51
CA LYS A 20 0.64 22.76 -13.63
C LYS A 20 -0.88 22.90 -13.75
N ASP A 21 -1.51 22.08 -14.57
CA ASP A 21 -2.97 22.10 -14.77
C ASP A 21 -3.75 21.64 -13.54
N ASN A 22 -3.05 21.03 -12.58
CA ASN A 22 -3.57 20.55 -11.30
C ASN A 22 -3.11 21.42 -10.10
N ASN A 23 -2.57 22.61 -10.35
CA ASN A 23 -2.05 23.51 -9.31
C ASN A 23 -1.02 22.83 -8.38
N GLY A 24 -0.21 21.93 -8.92
CA GLY A 24 0.76 21.15 -8.17
C GLY A 24 0.18 19.95 -7.39
N ALA A 25 -1.11 19.66 -7.52
CA ALA A 25 -1.69 18.48 -6.89
C ALA A 25 -1.24 17.18 -7.55
N LEU A 26 -1.04 16.14 -6.74
CA LEU A 26 -0.75 14.79 -7.17
C LEU A 26 -2.05 14.00 -7.45
N PRO A 27 -2.03 12.98 -8.32
CA PRO A 27 -3.23 12.23 -8.67
C PRO A 27 -3.78 11.40 -7.51
N PRO A 28 -5.09 11.06 -7.55
CA PRO A 28 -5.76 10.34 -6.48
C PRO A 28 -5.46 8.84 -6.42
N PHE A 29 -4.80 8.26 -7.42
CA PHE A 29 -4.53 6.82 -7.51
C PHE A 29 -3.06 6.54 -7.26
N VAL A 30 -2.78 5.87 -6.14
CA VAL A 30 -1.41 5.62 -5.64
C VAL A 30 -1.11 4.13 -5.68
N LEU A 31 -0.08 3.77 -6.45
CA LEU A 31 0.54 2.46 -6.45
C LEU A 31 1.78 2.51 -5.55
N ALA A 32 1.67 1.93 -4.36
CA ALA A 32 2.74 1.94 -3.36
C ALA A 32 3.57 0.66 -3.44
N VAL A 33 4.88 0.78 -3.56
CA VAL A 33 5.83 -0.35 -3.63
C VAL A 33 6.94 -0.19 -2.60
N GLY A 34 7.55 -1.30 -2.19
CA GLY A 34 8.53 -1.30 -1.10
C GLY A 34 9.92 -0.79 -1.47
N ASP A 35 10.29 -0.77 -2.76
CA ASP A 35 11.63 -0.40 -3.21
C ASP A 35 11.66 0.18 -4.63
N ALA A 36 12.76 0.89 -4.95
CA ALA A 36 12.97 1.55 -6.24
C ALA A 36 13.04 0.57 -7.43
N ARG A 37 13.52 -0.67 -7.21
CA ARG A 37 13.56 -1.69 -8.26
C ARG A 37 12.15 -2.03 -8.75
N ARG A 38 11.17 -2.12 -7.86
CA ARG A 38 9.77 -2.35 -8.24
C ARG A 38 9.16 -1.19 -9.01
N LEU A 39 9.57 0.05 -8.73
CA LEU A 39 9.19 1.19 -9.58
C LEU A 39 9.72 1.01 -11.00
N GLN A 40 10.99 0.59 -11.15
CA GLN A 40 11.56 0.31 -12.46
C GLN A 40 10.81 -0.82 -13.18
N ILE A 41 10.55 -1.95 -12.51
CA ILE A 41 9.76 -3.06 -13.07
C ILE A 41 8.37 -2.57 -13.50
N ALA A 42 7.71 -1.72 -12.71
CA ALA A 42 6.42 -1.15 -13.08
C ALA A 42 6.51 -0.33 -14.37
N CYS A 43 7.52 0.53 -14.51
CA CYS A 43 7.74 1.34 -15.72
C CYS A 43 8.02 0.49 -16.96
N GLU A 44 8.70 -0.65 -16.81
CA GLU A 44 9.06 -1.54 -17.90
C GLU A 44 7.92 -2.49 -18.31
N THR A 45 7.02 -2.84 -17.40
CA THR A 45 6.06 -3.94 -17.62
C THR A 45 4.60 -3.50 -17.71
N LEU A 46 4.24 -2.34 -17.14
CA LEU A 46 2.89 -1.82 -17.20
C LEU A 46 2.70 -0.96 -18.46
N PRO A 47 1.47 -0.90 -19.03
CA PRO A 47 1.14 -0.03 -20.16
C PRO A 47 1.06 1.44 -19.71
N LEU A 48 2.18 1.99 -19.29
CA LEU A 48 2.29 3.37 -18.82
C LEU A 48 2.70 4.29 -19.95
N LYS A 49 2.10 5.47 -19.97
CA LYS A 49 2.50 6.61 -20.81
C LYS A 49 2.83 7.82 -19.94
N ASN A 50 3.49 8.81 -20.55
CA ASN A 50 3.84 10.06 -19.88
C ASN A 50 4.58 9.84 -18.56
N ILE A 51 5.55 8.92 -18.54
CA ILE A 51 6.32 8.55 -17.35
C ILE A 51 7.26 9.70 -16.99
N VAL A 52 7.09 10.24 -15.78
CA VAL A 52 7.87 11.37 -15.28
C VAL A 52 8.38 11.06 -13.89
N SER A 53 9.71 11.06 -13.71
CA SER A 53 10.31 11.05 -12.38
C SER A 53 10.14 12.42 -11.75
N LEU A 54 9.28 12.54 -10.75
CA LEU A 54 9.06 13.80 -10.03
C LEU A 54 10.31 14.25 -9.30
N HIS A 55 11.11 13.30 -8.81
CA HIS A 55 12.41 13.60 -8.20
C HIS A 55 13.34 14.34 -9.18
N SER A 56 13.49 13.83 -10.40
CA SER A 56 14.32 14.46 -11.43
C SER A 56 13.82 15.86 -11.83
N GLU A 57 12.51 16.08 -11.86
CA GLU A 57 11.94 17.40 -12.15
C GLU A 57 12.22 18.40 -11.00
N VAL A 58 12.08 17.97 -9.76
CA VAL A 58 12.42 18.81 -8.60
C VAL A 58 13.91 19.14 -8.58
N GLU A 59 14.80 18.17 -8.85
CA GLU A 59 16.24 18.43 -8.94
C GLU A 59 16.58 19.52 -9.96
N LYS A 60 15.94 19.49 -11.14
CA LYS A 60 16.12 20.52 -12.17
C LYS A 60 15.70 21.91 -11.71
N LEU A 61 14.58 21.99 -10.97
CA LEU A 61 14.01 23.26 -10.53
C LEU A 61 14.78 23.91 -9.38
N VAL A 62 15.22 23.11 -8.40
CA VAL A 62 15.83 23.64 -7.18
C VAL A 62 17.34 23.45 -7.08
N GLY A 63 17.95 22.78 -8.06
CA GLY A 63 19.41 22.56 -8.13
C GLY A 63 19.97 21.66 -7.01
N LEU A 64 19.11 20.92 -6.31
CA LEU A 64 19.48 20.06 -5.17
C LEU A 64 19.61 18.62 -5.60
N LYS A 65 20.82 18.13 -5.83
CA LYS A 65 21.06 16.72 -6.16
C LYS A 65 20.89 15.81 -4.93
N GLY A 66 20.20 14.68 -5.13
CA GLY A 66 20.25 13.54 -4.22
C GLY A 66 19.56 13.71 -2.87
N ARG A 67 18.50 14.51 -2.74
CA ARG A 67 17.80 14.75 -1.47
C ARG A 67 16.38 14.19 -1.38
N GLY A 68 15.88 13.48 -2.39
CA GLY A 68 14.62 12.74 -2.26
C GLY A 68 14.79 11.55 -1.30
N ARG A 69 13.87 11.37 -0.33
CA ARG A 69 13.84 10.15 0.48
C ARG A 69 13.34 8.96 -0.31
N VAL A 70 12.47 9.21 -1.25
CA VAL A 70 11.73 8.19 -2.01
C VAL A 70 11.58 8.63 -3.45
N ASP A 71 11.57 7.67 -4.33
CA ASP A 71 11.27 7.90 -5.72
C ASP A 71 9.76 7.97 -5.95
N LEU A 72 9.35 9.00 -6.70
CA LEU A 72 7.98 9.25 -7.13
C LEU A 72 7.93 9.30 -8.65
N ILE A 73 7.05 8.50 -9.23
CA ILE A 73 6.83 8.48 -10.67
C ILE A 73 5.38 8.82 -10.95
N LEU A 74 5.17 9.88 -11.71
CA LEU A 74 3.88 10.21 -12.31
C LEU A 74 3.78 9.49 -13.66
N ALA A 75 2.65 8.84 -13.92
CA ALA A 75 2.39 8.16 -15.17
C ALA A 75 0.89 8.12 -15.49
N THR A 76 0.56 7.82 -16.72
CA THR A 76 -0.81 7.53 -17.16
C THR A 76 -0.91 6.04 -17.47
N TYR A 77 -1.78 5.31 -16.80
CA TYR A 77 -2.08 3.92 -17.11
C TYR A 77 -3.21 3.86 -18.14
N GLU A 78 -2.97 3.19 -19.26
CA GLU A 78 -3.95 3.05 -20.34
C GLU A 78 -4.42 1.61 -20.48
N HIS A 79 -5.73 1.45 -20.54
CA HIS A 79 -6.38 0.19 -20.84
C HIS A 79 -7.76 0.42 -21.46
N GLU A 80 -8.12 -0.36 -22.48
CA GLU A 80 -9.44 -0.28 -23.17
C GLU A 80 -9.83 1.14 -23.57
N HIS A 81 -8.87 1.89 -24.12
CA HIS A 81 -9.04 3.29 -24.54
C HIS A 81 -9.39 4.28 -23.42
N LYS A 82 -9.26 3.87 -22.16
CA LYS A 82 -9.42 4.75 -21.00
C LYS A 82 -8.10 4.93 -20.27
N SER A 83 -7.88 6.14 -19.80
CA SER A 83 -6.64 6.55 -19.13
C SER A 83 -6.93 6.94 -17.69
N VAL A 84 -6.06 6.52 -16.78
CA VAL A 84 -6.10 6.90 -15.36
C VAL A 84 -4.72 7.39 -14.93
N PRO A 85 -4.62 8.55 -14.26
CA PRO A 85 -3.33 9.04 -13.76
C PRO A 85 -2.92 8.21 -12.55
N LEU A 86 -1.70 7.70 -12.56
CA LEU A 86 -1.13 6.96 -11.45
C LEU A 86 0.05 7.72 -10.84
N LEU A 87 0.13 7.69 -9.53
CA LEU A 87 1.32 8.01 -8.79
C LEU A 87 1.94 6.72 -8.26
N LEU A 88 3.12 6.37 -8.74
CA LEU A 88 3.90 5.26 -8.23
C LEU A 88 4.83 5.79 -7.14
N VAL A 89 4.81 5.17 -5.96
CA VAL A 89 5.50 5.65 -4.76
C VAL A 89 6.36 4.55 -4.18
N GLU A 90 7.65 4.80 -4.02
CA GLU A 90 8.50 3.99 -3.16
C GLU A 90 8.19 4.29 -1.70
N THR A 91 7.78 3.29 -0.93
CA THR A 91 7.51 3.44 0.51
C THR A 91 8.68 3.09 1.39
N GLN A 92 9.68 2.42 0.84
CA GLN A 92 10.73 1.70 1.57
C GLN A 92 10.16 0.54 2.40
N MET A 93 11.00 -0.17 3.14
CA MET A 93 10.59 -1.30 3.96
C MET A 93 10.27 -0.86 5.39
N GLY A 94 9.24 -1.49 5.97
CA GLY A 94 8.84 -1.32 7.36
C GLY A 94 7.83 -0.20 7.59
N MET A 95 7.10 -0.32 8.68
CA MET A 95 5.97 0.57 9.00
C MET A 95 6.38 2.03 9.19
N PRO A 96 7.50 2.36 9.88
CA PRO A 96 7.88 3.77 10.06
C PRO A 96 8.17 4.48 8.73
N ALA A 97 8.88 3.83 7.83
CA ALA A 97 9.21 4.40 6.53
C ALA A 97 7.94 4.56 5.66
N THR A 98 7.11 3.53 5.63
CA THR A 98 5.84 3.56 4.89
C THR A 98 4.92 4.64 5.41
N GLU A 99 4.78 4.79 6.73
CA GLU A 99 3.92 5.83 7.32
C GLU A 99 4.34 7.23 6.88
N ILE A 100 5.61 7.57 7.10
CA ILE A 100 6.09 8.93 6.82
C ILE A 100 6.01 9.25 5.33
N ASN A 101 6.43 8.32 4.46
CA ASN A 101 6.46 8.53 3.03
C ASN A 101 5.04 8.66 2.44
N LEU A 102 4.13 7.78 2.80
CA LEU A 102 2.75 7.87 2.30
C LEU A 102 1.99 9.07 2.88
N ARG A 103 2.15 9.38 4.18
CA ARG A 103 1.48 10.53 4.80
C ARG A 103 1.82 11.82 4.09
N GLU A 104 3.08 12.02 3.76
CA GLU A 104 3.54 13.23 3.12
C GLU A 104 3.13 13.32 1.65
N VAL A 105 3.20 12.24 0.91
CA VAL A 105 2.73 12.17 -0.48
C VAL A 105 1.23 12.42 -0.57
N LEU A 106 0.44 11.73 0.25
CA LEU A 106 -1.01 11.82 0.24
C LEU A 106 -1.54 13.22 0.61
N ALA A 107 -0.79 13.97 1.42
CA ALA A 107 -1.14 15.36 1.74
C ALA A 107 -1.15 16.29 0.51
N HIS A 108 -0.53 15.87 -0.60
CA HIS A 108 -0.52 16.60 -1.87
C HIS A 108 -1.45 16.00 -2.92
N CYS A 109 -2.06 14.84 -2.69
CA CYS A 109 -3.01 14.24 -3.63
C CYS A 109 -4.35 14.98 -3.61
N SER A 110 -5.00 15.03 -4.78
CA SER A 110 -6.33 15.64 -4.94
C SER A 110 -7.34 14.64 -5.49
N GLN A 111 -8.58 14.72 -4.99
CA GLN A 111 -9.72 13.96 -5.54
C GLN A 111 -10.20 14.51 -6.87
N GLU A 112 -9.86 15.74 -7.20
CA GLU A 112 -10.10 16.35 -8.51
C GLU A 112 -8.78 16.48 -9.24
N TYR A 113 -8.68 15.88 -10.43
CA TYR A 113 -7.45 15.84 -11.21
C TYR A 113 -7.74 15.97 -12.70
N GLN A 114 -6.92 16.72 -13.42
CA GLN A 114 -7.06 16.93 -14.85
C GLN A 114 -5.99 16.16 -15.65
N ILE A 115 -6.42 15.47 -16.70
CA ILE A 115 -5.54 14.78 -17.66
C ILE A 115 -5.87 15.31 -19.05
N GLY A 116 -5.05 16.20 -19.57
CA GLY A 116 -5.39 16.91 -20.82
C GLY A 116 -6.74 17.63 -20.67
N ASP A 117 -7.65 17.36 -21.57
CA ASP A 117 -9.01 17.96 -21.54
C ASP A 117 -10.00 17.21 -20.63
N GLN A 118 -9.59 16.07 -20.08
CA GLN A 118 -10.46 15.25 -19.23
C GLN A 118 -10.33 15.64 -17.76
N LYS A 119 -11.45 16.01 -17.13
CA LYS A 119 -11.52 16.24 -15.67
C LYS A 119 -12.01 14.98 -14.97
N LEU A 120 -11.18 14.48 -14.08
CA LEU A 120 -11.45 13.34 -13.21
C LEU A 120 -11.87 13.85 -11.84
N LYS A 121 -12.96 13.31 -11.32
CA LYS A 121 -13.40 13.52 -9.94
C LYS A 121 -13.66 12.19 -9.27
N THR A 122 -13.03 11.97 -8.11
CA THR A 122 -13.13 10.71 -7.35
C THR A 122 -13.79 10.96 -5.99
N ASN A 123 -14.37 9.92 -5.42
CA ASN A 123 -14.97 9.97 -4.09
C ASN A 123 -13.96 9.61 -2.98
N GLY A 124 -12.67 9.70 -3.24
CA GLY A 124 -11.59 9.44 -2.30
C GLY A 124 -10.24 9.39 -2.98
N LEU A 125 -9.21 9.26 -2.16
CA LEU A 125 -7.87 8.87 -2.59
C LEU A 125 -7.76 7.36 -2.49
N PHE A 126 -7.09 6.72 -3.44
CA PHE A 126 -6.95 5.27 -3.50
C PHE A 126 -5.49 4.85 -3.41
N ILE A 127 -5.18 3.95 -2.49
CA ILE A 127 -3.85 3.35 -2.38
C ILE A 127 -3.96 1.85 -2.52
N ILE A 128 -3.17 1.27 -3.40
CA ILE A 128 -2.92 -0.17 -3.42
C ILE A 128 -1.44 -0.39 -3.15
N ARG A 129 -1.15 -1.07 -2.03
CA ARG A 129 0.19 -1.56 -1.77
C ARG A 129 0.43 -2.84 -2.57
N ALA A 130 1.46 -2.80 -3.41
CA ALA A 130 1.90 -3.90 -4.23
C ALA A 130 3.25 -4.43 -3.69
N GLY A 131 3.26 -5.64 -3.15
CA GLY A 131 4.43 -6.17 -2.47
C GLY A 131 4.61 -7.67 -2.59
N THR A 132 5.58 -8.19 -1.85
CA THR A 132 5.82 -9.62 -1.68
C THR A 132 5.56 -10.01 -0.23
N ALA A 133 5.22 -11.27 0.00
CA ALA A 133 4.91 -11.77 1.33
C ALA A 133 5.31 -13.24 1.49
N GLY A 134 5.49 -13.66 2.74
CA GLY A 134 5.49 -15.07 3.11
C GLY A 134 4.05 -15.58 3.15
N GLY A 135 3.76 -16.65 2.39
CA GLY A 135 2.47 -17.34 2.44
C GLY A 135 2.39 -18.28 3.64
N ILE A 136 1.29 -18.27 4.38
CA ILE A 136 1.11 -19.10 5.57
C ILE A 136 0.19 -20.26 5.23
N ASN A 137 0.71 -21.49 5.32
CA ASN A 137 -0.03 -22.72 5.13
C ASN A 137 -0.42 -23.37 6.48
N THR A 138 -1.45 -24.18 6.47
CA THR A 138 -1.75 -25.13 7.56
C THR A 138 -1.14 -26.50 7.24
N ILE A 139 -0.94 -27.30 8.27
CA ILE A 139 -0.43 -28.68 8.11
C ILE A 139 -1.57 -29.59 7.63
N ASP A 140 -2.81 -29.23 7.90
CA ASP A 140 -4.01 -29.94 7.48
C ASP A 140 -4.51 -29.41 6.13
N ASP A 141 -5.09 -30.28 5.30
CA ASP A 141 -5.60 -29.94 3.96
C ASP A 141 -6.98 -29.26 4.00
N THR A 142 -7.39 -28.71 5.16
CA THR A 142 -8.70 -28.07 5.31
C THR A 142 -8.79 -26.69 4.67
N GLN A 143 -7.68 -26.11 4.29
CA GLN A 143 -7.59 -24.78 3.66
C GLN A 143 -6.76 -24.83 2.37
N PRO A 144 -7.00 -23.91 1.43
CA PRO A 144 -6.22 -23.84 0.19
C PRO A 144 -4.72 -23.73 0.48
N LYS A 145 -3.94 -24.62 -0.13
CA LYS A 145 -2.48 -24.58 -0.05
C LYS A 145 -1.94 -23.49 -0.94
N LEU A 146 -1.19 -22.58 -0.33
CA LEU A 146 -0.47 -21.50 -1.02
C LEU A 146 0.85 -22.03 -1.56
N VAL A 147 1.21 -21.57 -2.75
CA VAL A 147 2.50 -21.84 -3.37
C VAL A 147 3.15 -20.53 -3.83
N VAL A 148 4.45 -20.57 -4.11
CA VAL A 148 5.15 -19.43 -4.69
C VAL A 148 4.45 -19.03 -6.01
N GLY A 149 4.20 -17.76 -6.20
CA GLY A 149 3.48 -17.19 -7.33
C GLY A 149 2.00 -16.92 -7.09
N ASP A 150 1.40 -17.49 -6.04
CA ASP A 150 0.04 -17.13 -5.65
C ASP A 150 -0.02 -15.67 -5.16
N LEU A 151 -1.17 -15.03 -5.37
CA LEU A 151 -1.42 -13.68 -4.89
C LEU A 151 -2.35 -13.72 -3.68
N ILE A 152 -2.11 -12.81 -2.75
CA ILE A 152 -2.98 -12.58 -1.59
C ILE A 152 -3.55 -11.16 -1.67
N ASN A 153 -4.87 -11.07 -1.74
CA ASN A 153 -5.63 -9.85 -1.59
C ASN A 153 -6.04 -9.71 -0.13
N ALA A 154 -5.39 -8.80 0.59
CA ALA A 154 -5.62 -8.66 2.03
C ALA A 154 -6.92 -7.92 2.32
N GLN A 155 -7.91 -8.62 2.83
CA GLN A 155 -9.17 -8.03 3.31
C GLN A 155 -8.98 -7.24 4.62
N PHE A 156 -8.01 -7.66 5.41
CA PHE A 156 -7.60 -6.99 6.65
C PHE A 156 -6.14 -7.29 6.96
N SER A 157 -5.56 -6.46 7.80
CA SER A 157 -4.24 -6.71 8.36
C SER A 157 -4.30 -6.65 9.89
N ILE A 158 -3.58 -7.54 10.55
CA ILE A 158 -3.37 -7.51 12.00
C ILE A 158 -1.88 -7.42 12.29
N GLY A 159 -1.51 -6.95 13.47
CA GLY A 159 -0.11 -6.93 13.88
C GLY A 159 0.18 -5.87 14.92
N TRP A 160 1.36 -5.95 15.51
CA TRP A 160 1.90 -4.97 16.44
C TRP A 160 3.18 -4.37 15.88
N SER A 161 3.38 -3.08 16.09
CA SER A 161 4.61 -2.40 15.76
C SER A 161 4.86 -1.22 16.68
N GLY A 162 6.13 -0.88 16.85
CA GLY A 162 6.54 0.31 17.59
C GLY A 162 5.94 1.59 16.98
N ALA A 163 6.04 1.74 15.67
CA ALA A 163 5.49 2.90 14.96
C ALA A 163 3.98 3.05 15.14
N LEU A 164 3.22 1.94 15.11
CA LEU A 164 1.78 1.94 15.33
C LEU A 164 1.44 2.39 16.76
N ILE A 165 2.18 1.92 17.75
CA ILE A 165 1.98 2.28 19.17
C ILE A 165 2.34 3.77 19.39
N GLU A 166 3.51 4.22 18.93
CA GLU A 166 3.96 5.61 19.08
C GLU A 166 2.97 6.60 18.50
N SER A 167 2.46 6.33 17.33
CA SER A 167 1.57 7.25 16.63
C SER A 167 0.21 7.45 17.33
N LEU A 168 -0.21 6.53 18.19
CA LEU A 168 -1.51 6.56 18.85
C LEU A 168 -1.46 6.71 20.37
N ALA A 169 -0.36 6.32 21.01
CA ALA A 169 -0.26 6.28 22.47
C ALA A 169 0.86 7.16 23.05
N GLY A 170 1.73 7.71 22.20
CA GLY A 170 2.87 8.51 22.61
C GLY A 170 4.13 7.69 22.94
N LEU A 171 5.17 8.37 23.37
CA LEU A 171 6.53 7.83 23.43
C LEU A 171 6.89 7.02 24.69
N ASN A 172 6.02 6.90 25.68
CA ASN A 172 6.35 6.20 26.92
C ASN A 172 5.96 4.74 26.92
N PHE A 173 6.71 3.90 26.25
CA PHE A 173 6.45 2.46 26.08
C PHE A 173 6.50 1.62 27.37
N ALA A 174 7.09 2.15 28.44
CA ALA A 174 7.25 1.41 29.70
C ALA A 174 6.01 1.41 30.59
N SER A 175 4.98 2.18 30.24
CA SER A 175 3.77 2.32 31.07
C SER A 175 2.63 1.40 30.59
N PRO A 176 1.96 0.67 31.48
CA PRO A 176 0.71 -0.04 31.15
C PRO A 176 -0.37 0.87 30.55
N GLU A 177 -0.34 2.14 30.89
CA GLU A 177 -1.24 3.17 30.35
C GLU A 177 -1.07 3.36 28.83
N VAL A 178 0.12 3.11 28.28
CA VAL A 178 0.38 3.21 26.85
C VAL A 178 -0.49 2.23 26.06
N LEU A 179 -0.52 0.99 26.47
CA LEU A 179 -1.37 -0.03 25.80
C LEU A 179 -2.85 0.31 25.93
N PHE A 180 -3.28 0.81 27.09
CA PHE A 180 -4.66 1.24 27.30
C PHE A 180 -5.01 2.43 26.40
N ASN A 181 -4.15 3.44 26.35
CA ASN A 181 -4.33 4.60 25.49
C ASN A 181 -4.30 4.21 24.00
N PHE A 182 -3.41 3.31 23.61
CA PHE A 182 -3.39 2.75 22.26
C PHE A 182 -4.73 2.11 21.91
N GLN A 183 -5.22 1.19 22.73
CA GLN A 183 -6.49 0.49 22.49
C GLN A 183 -7.67 1.45 22.38
N LYS A 184 -7.72 2.45 23.26
CA LYS A 184 -8.76 3.50 23.25
C LYS A 184 -8.70 4.33 21.97
N ASN A 185 -7.52 4.80 21.60
CA ASN A 185 -7.34 5.65 20.42
C ASN A 185 -7.54 4.88 19.12
N TRP A 186 -7.10 3.61 19.04
CA TRP A 186 -7.32 2.73 17.91
C TRP A 186 -8.83 2.53 17.64
N LYS A 187 -9.60 2.25 18.68
CA LYS A 187 -11.07 2.14 18.58
C LYS A 187 -11.74 3.48 18.22
N LYS A 188 -11.27 4.60 18.81
CA LYS A 188 -11.77 5.94 18.49
C LYS A 188 -11.52 6.32 17.04
N ALA A 189 -10.43 5.86 16.46
CA ALA A 189 -10.10 6.03 15.05
C ALA A 189 -10.92 5.14 14.09
N GLY A 190 -11.89 4.39 14.60
CA GLY A 190 -12.76 3.53 13.79
C GLY A 190 -12.20 2.14 13.49
N HIS A 191 -11.05 1.80 14.04
CA HIS A 191 -10.46 0.47 13.88
C HIS A 191 -10.94 -0.51 14.96
N SER A 192 -10.73 -1.79 14.72
CA SER A 192 -11.11 -2.87 15.63
C SER A 192 -9.88 -3.65 16.13
N PHE A 193 -10.15 -4.62 16.99
CA PHE A 193 -9.21 -5.65 17.38
C PHE A 193 -9.73 -7.01 16.90
N THR A 194 -8.85 -8.01 16.88
CA THR A 194 -9.29 -9.41 16.73
C THR A 194 -10.31 -9.75 17.83
N ASN A 195 -11.16 -10.75 17.57
CA ASN A 195 -12.26 -11.12 18.49
C ASN A 195 -11.81 -11.40 19.94
N ASP A 196 -10.56 -11.79 20.13
CA ASP A 196 -9.96 -12.00 21.45
C ASP A 196 -9.17 -10.79 21.96
N ASN A 197 -9.28 -9.64 21.30
CA ASN A 197 -8.58 -8.38 21.60
C ASN A 197 -7.03 -8.49 21.65
N LYS A 198 -6.44 -9.49 20.98
CA LYS A 198 -4.98 -9.69 21.01
C LYS A 198 -4.23 -8.81 20.03
N TYR A 199 -4.80 -8.59 18.83
CA TYR A 199 -4.13 -7.83 17.79
C TYR A 199 -5.00 -6.67 17.30
N PRO A 200 -4.42 -5.47 17.10
CA PRO A 200 -5.07 -4.42 16.34
C PRO A 200 -5.36 -4.92 14.93
N LEU A 201 -6.54 -4.57 14.42
CA LEU A 201 -7.04 -4.99 13.12
C LEU A 201 -7.42 -3.77 12.29
N GLY A 202 -6.77 -3.59 11.15
CA GLY A 202 -7.11 -2.61 10.12
C GLY A 202 -7.75 -3.31 8.93
N LYS A 203 -8.90 -2.83 8.48
CA LYS A 203 -9.59 -3.36 7.29
C LYS A 203 -9.13 -2.65 6.04
N SER A 204 -8.98 -3.39 4.94
CA SER A 204 -8.93 -2.84 3.60
C SER A 204 -10.32 -2.35 3.17
N SER A 205 -10.37 -1.44 2.21
CA SER A 205 -11.64 -0.94 1.68
C SER A 205 -12.28 -1.96 0.73
N ASP A 206 -13.57 -2.24 0.90
CA ASP A 206 -14.27 -3.29 0.15
C ASP A 206 -14.20 -3.06 -1.36
N SER A 207 -14.34 -1.80 -1.83
CA SER A 207 -14.20 -1.46 -3.25
C SER A 207 -12.82 -1.79 -3.80
N VAL A 208 -11.77 -1.56 -3.00
CA VAL A 208 -10.37 -1.87 -3.40
C VAL A 208 -10.14 -3.38 -3.42
N VAL A 209 -10.63 -4.12 -2.41
CA VAL A 209 -10.56 -5.59 -2.37
C VAL A 209 -11.26 -6.19 -3.59
N THR A 210 -12.46 -5.72 -3.90
CA THR A 210 -13.23 -6.17 -5.08
C THR A 210 -12.48 -5.89 -6.39
N ALA A 211 -11.90 -4.69 -6.53
CA ALA A 211 -11.15 -4.32 -7.72
C ALA A 211 -9.89 -5.18 -7.91
N ILE A 212 -9.17 -5.50 -6.83
CA ILE A 212 -7.99 -6.38 -6.85
C ILE A 212 -8.40 -7.80 -7.29
N SER A 213 -9.42 -8.40 -6.66
CA SER A 213 -9.88 -9.75 -6.99
C SER A 213 -10.40 -9.85 -8.44
N GLY A 214 -11.17 -8.84 -8.88
CA GLY A 214 -11.63 -8.77 -10.26
C GLY A 214 -10.47 -8.63 -11.26
N SER A 215 -9.44 -7.87 -10.92
CA SER A 215 -8.26 -7.70 -11.78
C SER A 215 -7.41 -8.97 -11.86
N ALA A 216 -7.22 -9.66 -10.75
CA ALA A 216 -6.50 -10.94 -10.73
C ALA A 216 -7.23 -12.00 -11.57
N LYS A 217 -8.57 -12.06 -11.48
CA LYS A 217 -9.40 -12.96 -12.29
C LYS A 217 -9.27 -12.68 -13.79
N GLU A 218 -9.33 -11.42 -14.22
CA GLU A 218 -9.16 -11.03 -15.63
C GLU A 218 -7.77 -11.38 -16.18
N LEU A 219 -6.76 -11.27 -15.34
CA LEU A 219 -5.38 -11.65 -15.69
C LEU A 219 -5.11 -13.16 -15.56
N ASN A 220 -6.13 -13.94 -15.22
CA ASN A 220 -6.04 -15.40 -15.00
C ASN A 220 -4.97 -15.79 -13.98
N LEU A 221 -4.85 -15.03 -12.89
CA LEU A 221 -3.90 -15.26 -11.81
C LEU A 221 -4.61 -15.86 -10.59
N ARG A 222 -3.94 -16.79 -9.91
CA ARG A 222 -4.44 -17.35 -8.65
C ARG A 222 -4.30 -16.29 -7.56
N CYS A 223 -5.44 -15.85 -7.03
CA CYS A 223 -5.51 -14.85 -5.99
C CYS A 223 -6.48 -15.29 -4.89
N PHE A 224 -6.03 -15.22 -3.66
CA PHE A 224 -6.80 -15.62 -2.48
C PHE A 224 -7.11 -14.40 -1.62
N GLU A 225 -8.34 -14.33 -1.11
CA GLU A 225 -8.76 -13.32 -0.15
C GLU A 225 -8.57 -13.81 1.28
N GLY A 226 -7.94 -13.00 2.12
CA GLY A 226 -7.74 -13.36 3.51
C GLY A 226 -7.04 -12.28 4.32
N GLY A 227 -6.65 -12.63 5.55
CA GLY A 227 -5.91 -11.74 6.43
C GLY A 227 -4.43 -11.69 6.11
N ASN A 228 -3.82 -10.61 6.53
CA ASN A 228 -2.38 -10.41 6.52
C ASN A 228 -1.87 -10.15 7.94
N PHE A 229 -0.64 -10.53 8.24
CA PHE A 229 0.04 -10.19 9.48
C PHE A 229 1.22 -9.27 9.18
N SER A 230 1.11 -8.03 9.64
CA SER A 230 2.21 -7.05 9.53
C SER A 230 3.11 -7.13 10.76
N LYS A 231 4.42 -7.20 10.54
CA LYS A 231 5.45 -7.34 11.59
C LYS A 231 6.62 -6.40 11.36
N ASP A 232 7.34 -6.04 12.43
CA ASP A 232 8.53 -5.19 12.33
C ASP A 232 9.81 -5.98 11.99
N SER A 233 9.83 -7.30 12.22
CA SER A 233 11.01 -8.14 11.97
C SER A 233 10.77 -9.12 10.83
N LEU A 234 11.60 -9.05 9.79
CA LEU A 234 11.55 -9.98 8.67
C LEU A 234 11.76 -11.44 9.13
N TYR A 235 12.70 -11.65 10.02
CA TYR A 235 13.10 -12.99 10.46
C TYR A 235 12.27 -13.57 11.62
N ALA A 236 11.19 -12.90 12.04
CA ALA A 236 10.23 -13.48 12.99
C ALA A 236 9.54 -14.76 12.46
N GLU A 237 9.65 -15.04 11.16
CA GLU A 237 9.10 -16.20 10.46
C GLU A 237 9.70 -17.55 10.89
N MET A 238 10.76 -17.54 11.70
CA MET A 238 11.34 -18.77 12.27
C MET A 238 10.43 -19.50 13.27
N ASN A 239 9.29 -18.88 13.67
CA ASN A 239 8.30 -19.51 14.55
C ASN A 239 7.08 -19.99 13.75
N ASP A 240 7.25 -21.07 13.00
CA ASP A 240 6.21 -21.69 12.17
C ASP A 240 4.90 -21.94 12.91
N GLU A 241 4.98 -22.42 14.15
CA GLU A 241 3.80 -22.76 14.96
C GLU A 241 2.92 -21.53 15.24
N ALA A 242 3.54 -20.38 15.52
CA ALA A 242 2.82 -19.14 15.75
C ALA A 242 2.04 -18.69 14.50
N PHE A 243 2.67 -18.77 13.33
CA PHE A 243 2.03 -18.40 12.06
C PHE A 243 0.91 -19.38 11.68
N ILE A 244 1.10 -20.68 11.87
CA ILE A 244 0.06 -21.69 11.67
C ILE A 244 -1.16 -21.41 12.58
N LYS A 245 -0.93 -21.00 13.85
CA LYS A 245 -2.01 -20.60 14.75
C LYS A 245 -2.74 -19.35 14.26
N LEU A 246 -2.03 -18.35 13.74
CA LEU A 246 -2.64 -17.15 13.14
C LEU A 246 -3.51 -17.51 11.92
N ARG A 247 -3.03 -18.40 11.06
CA ARG A 247 -3.79 -18.92 9.91
C ARG A 247 -5.09 -19.60 10.35
N LYS A 248 -5.00 -20.54 11.28
CA LYS A 248 -6.16 -21.29 11.79
C LYS A 248 -7.18 -20.41 12.50
N ARG A 249 -6.71 -19.46 13.31
CA ARG A 249 -7.58 -18.65 14.18
C ARG A 249 -8.22 -17.46 13.48
N TYR A 250 -7.47 -16.78 12.62
CA TYR A 250 -7.86 -15.50 12.03
C TYR A 250 -7.90 -15.52 10.50
N ASN A 251 -7.67 -16.67 9.86
CA ASN A 251 -7.50 -16.75 8.40
C ASN A 251 -6.42 -15.83 7.84
N VAL A 252 -5.31 -15.68 8.57
CA VAL A 252 -4.15 -14.90 8.11
C VAL A 252 -3.38 -15.72 7.10
N MET A 253 -3.42 -15.30 5.84
CA MET A 253 -2.84 -16.02 4.71
C MET A 253 -1.42 -15.59 4.35
N SER A 254 -1.04 -14.38 4.73
CA SER A 254 0.28 -13.80 4.41
C SER A 254 0.88 -13.04 5.59
N THR A 255 2.19 -12.83 5.51
CA THR A 255 2.91 -11.96 6.42
C THR A 255 3.85 -11.05 5.65
N GLU A 256 3.88 -9.77 6.05
CA GLU A 256 4.72 -8.71 5.49
C GLU A 256 5.00 -7.64 6.57
N MET A 257 5.42 -6.44 6.20
CA MET A 257 5.96 -5.50 7.18
C MET A 257 5.23 -4.13 7.22
N GLU A 258 4.11 -3.89 6.48
CA GLU A 258 3.63 -2.51 6.32
C GLU A 258 2.11 -2.29 6.29
N GLN A 259 1.32 -3.27 5.86
CA GLN A 259 -0.09 -3.02 5.51
C GLN A 259 -0.95 -2.46 6.65
N ILE A 260 -0.71 -2.86 7.90
CA ILE A 260 -1.51 -2.34 9.02
C ILE A 260 -1.34 -0.83 9.20
N ILE A 261 -0.14 -0.29 8.92
CA ILE A 261 0.09 1.16 9.00
C ILE A 261 -0.59 1.89 7.84
N VAL A 262 -0.68 1.26 6.66
CA VAL A 262 -1.45 1.80 5.53
C VAL A 262 -2.94 1.87 5.89
N CYS A 263 -3.49 0.84 6.52
CA CYS A 263 -4.86 0.87 7.03
C CYS A 263 -5.07 1.99 8.09
N LYS A 264 -4.09 2.24 8.95
CA LYS A 264 -4.15 3.32 9.95
C LYS A 264 -4.26 4.70 9.29
N LEU A 265 -3.58 4.93 8.16
CA LEU A 265 -3.65 6.22 7.46
C LEU A 265 -5.10 6.59 7.06
N MET A 266 -5.99 5.62 6.84
CA MET A 266 -7.40 5.90 6.55
C MET A 266 -8.05 6.75 7.64
N SER A 267 -7.83 6.42 8.91
CA SER A 267 -8.38 7.18 10.02
C SER A 267 -7.70 8.54 10.21
N ASP A 268 -6.39 8.62 9.95
CA ASP A 268 -5.65 9.87 10.06
C ASP A 268 -6.16 10.90 9.03
N PHE A 269 -6.39 10.47 7.79
CA PHE A 269 -6.90 11.33 6.73
C PHE A 269 -8.38 11.68 6.92
N ALA A 270 -9.18 10.77 7.50
CA ALA A 270 -10.57 11.05 7.84
C ALA A 270 -10.71 12.21 8.85
N LEU A 271 -9.76 12.43 9.74
CA LEU A 271 -9.73 13.58 10.64
C LEU A 271 -9.61 14.92 9.88
N HIS A 272 -9.17 14.90 8.64
CA HIS A 272 -9.05 16.05 7.74
C HIS A 272 -10.13 16.07 6.66
N ASN A 273 -11.20 15.29 6.82
CA ASN A 273 -12.30 15.13 5.86
C ASN A 273 -11.83 14.59 4.48
N ILE A 274 -10.74 13.85 4.47
CA ILE A 274 -10.24 13.19 3.26
C ILE A 274 -10.58 11.71 3.35
N ILE A 275 -11.35 11.22 2.40
CA ILE A 275 -11.66 9.80 2.27
C ILE A 275 -10.45 9.11 1.65
N LEU A 276 -9.83 8.20 2.39
CA LEU A 276 -8.75 7.36 1.91
C LEU A 276 -9.24 5.91 1.83
N LYS A 277 -9.10 5.29 0.67
CA LYS A 277 -9.45 3.89 0.41
C LYS A 277 -8.17 3.09 0.16
N THR A 278 -7.97 2.03 0.91
CA THR A 278 -6.71 1.26 0.88
C THR A 278 -6.94 -0.21 0.63
N GLY A 279 -5.95 -0.85 0.04
CA GLY A 279 -5.87 -2.29 -0.10
C GLY A 279 -4.44 -2.76 -0.32
N MET A 280 -4.24 -4.07 -0.31
CA MET A 280 -2.95 -4.70 -0.57
C MET A 280 -3.14 -5.92 -1.44
N VAL A 281 -2.27 -6.04 -2.45
CA VAL A 281 -2.01 -7.30 -3.11
C VAL A 281 -0.54 -7.67 -2.94
N SER A 282 -0.28 -8.88 -2.47
CA SER A 282 1.07 -9.38 -2.29
C SER A 282 1.26 -10.72 -3.00
N GLY A 283 2.44 -10.90 -3.58
CA GLY A 283 2.83 -12.17 -4.19
C GLY A 283 3.57 -13.05 -3.19
N VAL A 284 3.21 -14.30 -3.13
CA VAL A 284 3.87 -15.30 -2.28
C VAL A 284 5.23 -15.63 -2.87
N ILE A 285 6.32 -15.34 -2.14
CA ILE A 285 7.71 -15.64 -2.53
C ILE A 285 8.35 -16.74 -1.68
N GLY A 286 7.66 -17.21 -0.67
CA GLY A 286 8.03 -18.31 0.20
C GLY A 286 6.85 -18.73 1.04
N THR A 287 6.89 -19.92 1.64
CA THR A 287 5.78 -20.42 2.45
C THR A 287 6.24 -20.88 3.84
N ILE A 288 5.37 -20.70 4.83
CA ILE A 288 5.49 -21.13 6.21
C ILE A 288 4.48 -22.26 6.42
N PRO A 289 4.83 -23.43 6.96
CA PRO A 289 6.16 -23.87 7.36
C PRO A 289 7.07 -24.22 6.18
N GLY A 290 8.36 -24.31 6.48
CA GLY A 290 9.36 -24.72 5.49
C GLY A 290 9.93 -23.53 4.71
N ALA A 291 10.11 -22.38 5.37
CA ALA A 291 10.56 -21.12 4.82
C ALA A 291 11.78 -21.24 3.89
N SER A 292 11.52 -21.53 2.62
CA SER A 292 12.47 -21.29 1.54
C SER A 292 11.93 -20.18 0.67
N PHE A 293 12.63 -19.05 0.65
CA PHE A 293 12.32 -18.01 -0.32
C PHE A 293 12.67 -18.48 -1.72
N ALA A 294 11.83 -18.17 -2.69
CA ALA A 294 12.13 -18.41 -4.08
C ALA A 294 13.42 -17.66 -4.47
N LYS A 295 14.29 -18.33 -5.20
CA LYS A 295 15.52 -17.69 -5.72
C LYS A 295 15.20 -16.66 -6.81
N GLU A 296 14.13 -16.91 -7.54
CA GLU A 296 13.64 -16.03 -8.63
C GLU A 296 12.16 -15.77 -8.41
N TYR A 297 11.79 -14.49 -8.29
CA TYR A 297 10.41 -14.04 -8.06
C TYR A 297 10.03 -12.81 -8.90
N ASP A 298 10.81 -12.51 -9.93
CA ASP A 298 10.55 -11.36 -10.82
C ASP A 298 9.16 -11.40 -11.46
N GLU A 299 8.71 -12.60 -11.88
CA GLU A 299 7.37 -12.74 -12.48
C GLU A 299 6.27 -12.57 -11.43
N VAL A 300 6.52 -12.93 -10.18
CA VAL A 300 5.59 -12.70 -9.07
C VAL A 300 5.41 -11.19 -8.86
N GLU A 301 6.50 -10.43 -8.83
CA GLU A 301 6.47 -8.97 -8.69
C GLU A 301 5.73 -8.30 -9.86
N LYS A 302 6.01 -8.72 -11.11
CA LYS A 302 5.29 -8.22 -12.28
C LYS A 302 3.78 -8.47 -12.20
N ASN A 303 3.38 -9.66 -11.76
CA ASN A 303 1.97 -10.02 -11.63
C ASN A 303 1.27 -9.20 -10.53
N VAL A 304 1.93 -8.98 -9.39
CA VAL A 304 1.43 -8.10 -8.32
C VAL A 304 1.21 -6.68 -8.86
N LEU A 305 2.19 -6.12 -9.57
CA LEU A 305 2.11 -4.78 -10.15
C LEU A 305 1.00 -4.68 -11.20
N ARG A 306 0.86 -5.68 -12.09
CA ARG A 306 -0.22 -5.73 -13.09
C ARG A 306 -1.60 -5.73 -12.45
N VAL A 307 -1.80 -6.55 -11.41
CA VAL A 307 -3.08 -6.60 -10.68
C VAL A 307 -3.37 -5.28 -9.98
N ALA A 308 -2.40 -4.71 -9.27
CA ALA A 308 -2.57 -3.46 -8.54
C ALA A 308 -2.90 -2.28 -9.47
N ALA A 309 -2.14 -2.12 -10.57
CA ALA A 309 -2.37 -1.04 -11.53
C ALA A 309 -3.73 -1.21 -12.24
N ARG A 310 -4.10 -2.44 -12.61
CA ARG A 310 -5.41 -2.74 -13.21
C ARG A 310 -6.56 -2.43 -12.24
N ALA A 311 -6.39 -2.74 -10.94
CA ALA A 311 -7.39 -2.44 -9.92
C ALA A 311 -7.56 -0.92 -9.73
N LEU A 312 -6.47 -0.15 -9.69
CA LEU A 312 -6.54 1.31 -9.65
C LEU A 312 -7.23 1.90 -10.90
N TRP A 313 -6.95 1.33 -12.08
CA TRP A 313 -7.62 1.73 -13.30
C TRP A 313 -9.14 1.48 -13.25
N LYS A 314 -9.57 0.31 -12.74
CA LYS A 314 -11.00 0.03 -12.56
C LYS A 314 -11.67 1.03 -11.63
N LEU A 315 -11.05 1.33 -10.49
CA LEU A 315 -11.55 2.31 -9.53
C LEU A 315 -11.65 3.71 -10.15
N GLY A 316 -10.74 4.06 -11.06
CA GLY A 316 -10.76 5.34 -11.77
C GLY A 316 -11.75 5.44 -12.95
N THR A 317 -12.12 4.30 -13.54
CA THR A 317 -12.94 4.29 -14.78
C THR A 317 -14.39 3.85 -14.59
N GLN A 318 -14.67 3.11 -13.51
CA GLN A 318 -16.00 2.57 -13.27
C GLN A 318 -16.87 3.46 -12.37
N GLY A 319 -16.26 4.45 -11.69
CA GLY A 319 -16.93 5.21 -10.64
C GLY A 319 -17.31 4.30 -9.47
N ASP A 320 -17.47 4.79 -8.26
CA ASP A 320 -18.15 4.02 -7.23
C ASP A 320 -19.65 3.99 -7.59
N SER A 321 -20.10 2.85 -8.12
CA SER A 321 -21.55 2.54 -8.26
C SER A 321 -22.11 2.16 -6.91
#